data_9a75c0306c01a5ba2f81992808e97b99
#
_entry.id   9a75c0306c01a5ba2f81992808e97b99
#
_cell.length_a   1.000
_cell.length_b   1.000
_cell.length_c   1.000
_cell.angle_alpha   90.00
_cell.angle_beta   90.00
_cell.angle_gamma   90.00
#
_symmetry.space_group_name_H-M   'P 1'
#
loop_
_entity.id
_entity.type
_entity.pdbx_description
1 polymer ?
#
loop_
_entity_poly.entity_id
_entity_poly.type
_entity_poly.pdbx_seq_one_letter_code
_entity_poly.pdbx_strand_id
1 'polypeptide(L)'
;MTRIKTPSKAKEPVRLRERAIANGNKSLYLDIYSKGVRKTESLGLYIIPEHSPIDKIQNKKTREIAEKIKSERILAIQSYGISQFEKIKKIGISLVEWMKQYEEDNLNLSKSTIRGRRESRQRVEDYLDLISYPSLRLVDVNEDFCKGFLTYLRTAPNRSCTVNPRTITNGNALHIQTCLNGALNKAVKDGLIARNPLLNLSSKEKFHPTESNIEFLTVEELKKAIDTPAKHEDTKKAFIFACLTGIRLSDVIALTWRKIE
;
A
#
# COMPACT_ATOMS: atom_id res chain seq x y z
N MET A 1 5.56 59.92 -28.84
CA MET A 1 4.56 59.37 -27.85
C MET A 1 4.80 57.87 -27.72
N THR A 2 5.46 57.46 -26.64
CA THR A 2 5.80 56.06 -26.37
C THR A 2 4.60 55.35 -25.75
N ARG A 3 4.04 54.34 -26.41
CA ARG A 3 2.92 53.52 -25.88
C ARG A 3 3.40 52.75 -24.65
N ILE A 4 2.88 53.09 -23.47
CA ILE A 4 3.04 52.34 -22.23
C ILE A 4 2.34 51.02 -22.42
N LYS A 5 3.14 49.91 -22.51
CA LYS A 5 2.60 48.54 -22.49
C LYS A 5 2.01 48.28 -21.11
N THR A 6 0.69 48.15 -21.01
CA THR A 6 0.01 47.65 -19.83
C THR A 6 0.59 46.27 -19.46
N PRO A 7 0.97 46.03 -18.18
CA PRO A 7 1.49 44.74 -17.78
C PRO A 7 0.45 43.67 -18.03
N SER A 8 0.84 42.63 -18.78
CA SER A 8 -0.04 41.49 -19.04
C SER A 8 -0.40 40.84 -17.70
N LYS A 9 -1.69 40.70 -17.41
CA LYS A 9 -2.18 39.96 -16.23
C LYS A 9 -1.47 38.61 -16.19
N ALA A 10 -0.85 38.29 -15.05
CA ALA A 10 -0.21 37.00 -14.82
C ALA A 10 -1.24 35.90 -15.13
N LYS A 11 -0.88 34.98 -16.04
CA LYS A 11 -1.80 33.90 -16.41
C LYS A 11 -2.00 32.98 -15.20
N GLU A 12 -3.25 32.83 -14.74
CA GLU A 12 -3.60 31.89 -13.67
C GLU A 12 -3.07 30.48 -14.01
N PRO A 13 -2.35 29.82 -13.10
CA PRO A 13 -1.75 28.50 -13.35
C PRO A 13 -2.78 27.37 -13.43
N VAL A 14 -4.00 27.60 -12.89
CA VAL A 14 -5.11 26.63 -12.88
C VAL A 14 -6.36 27.27 -13.44
N ARG A 15 -6.97 26.62 -14.42
CA ARG A 15 -8.24 27.06 -15.00
C ARG A 15 -9.31 26.00 -14.89
N LEU A 16 -10.49 26.36 -14.38
CA LEU A 16 -11.67 25.50 -14.43
C LEU A 16 -12.22 25.49 -15.86
N ARG A 17 -12.47 24.30 -16.41
CA ARG A 17 -13.02 24.11 -17.76
C ARG A 17 -14.15 23.10 -17.74
N GLU A 18 -15.02 23.19 -18.73
CA GLU A 18 -16.15 22.32 -18.96
C GLU A 18 -15.91 21.50 -20.24
N ARG A 19 -16.27 20.21 -20.20
CA ARG A 19 -16.29 19.32 -21.36
C ARG A 19 -17.67 18.73 -21.51
N ALA A 20 -18.29 18.87 -22.69
CA ALA A 20 -19.58 18.24 -22.99
C ALA A 20 -19.43 16.71 -22.94
N ILE A 21 -20.44 16.06 -22.35
CA ILE A 21 -20.59 14.60 -22.29
C ILE A 21 -22.01 14.22 -22.77
N ALA A 22 -22.33 12.92 -22.78
CA ALA A 22 -23.64 12.45 -23.21
C ALA A 22 -24.79 13.09 -22.40
N ASN A 23 -25.99 13.12 -23.01
CA ASN A 23 -27.23 13.64 -22.41
C ASN A 23 -27.22 15.15 -22.04
N GLY A 24 -26.44 15.96 -22.77
CA GLY A 24 -26.36 17.40 -22.52
C GLY A 24 -25.63 17.82 -21.26
N ASN A 25 -25.11 16.88 -20.48
CA ASN A 25 -24.34 17.15 -19.29
C ASN A 25 -22.93 17.67 -19.64
N LYS A 26 -22.29 18.38 -18.69
CA LYS A 26 -20.90 18.81 -18.83
C LYS A 26 -20.09 18.34 -17.64
N SER A 27 -18.94 17.74 -17.91
CA SER A 27 -17.95 17.38 -16.87
C SER A 27 -17.03 18.55 -16.59
N LEU A 28 -16.79 18.84 -15.32
CA LEU A 28 -15.84 19.86 -14.85
C LEU A 28 -14.44 19.27 -14.69
N TYR A 29 -13.43 19.98 -15.16
CA TYR A 29 -12.03 19.62 -15.01
C TYR A 29 -11.14 20.85 -14.83
N LEU A 30 -9.99 20.67 -14.18
CA LEU A 30 -8.96 21.69 -14.07
C LEU A 30 -7.94 21.53 -15.18
N ASP A 31 -7.62 22.63 -15.85
CA ASP A 31 -6.52 22.76 -16.82
C ASP A 31 -5.36 23.48 -16.11
N ILE A 32 -4.32 22.74 -15.78
CA ILE A 32 -3.20 23.17 -14.97
C ILE A 32 -1.99 23.38 -15.86
N TYR A 33 -1.44 24.60 -15.84
CA TYR A 33 -0.24 24.94 -16.58
C TYR A 33 0.75 25.68 -15.69
N SER A 34 1.93 25.13 -15.50
CA SER A 34 3.01 25.79 -14.78
C SER A 34 4.37 25.26 -15.24
N LYS A 35 5.34 26.15 -15.37
CA LYS A 35 6.73 25.87 -15.75
C LYS A 35 6.87 24.99 -17.00
N GLY A 36 6.05 25.23 -18.04
CA GLY A 36 6.12 24.46 -19.30
C GLY A 36 5.38 23.14 -19.32
N VAL A 37 4.83 22.67 -18.19
CA VAL A 37 4.07 21.43 -18.10
C VAL A 37 2.57 21.73 -18.06
N ARG A 38 1.79 21.05 -18.90
CA ARG A 38 0.33 21.14 -18.92
C ARG A 38 -0.27 19.80 -18.52
N LYS A 39 -1.20 19.84 -17.56
CA LYS A 39 -1.97 18.68 -17.10
C LYS A 39 -3.45 19.00 -16.97
N THR A 40 -4.30 17.99 -17.11
CA THR A 40 -5.74 18.08 -16.86
C THR A 40 -6.12 17.18 -15.70
N GLU A 41 -6.95 17.68 -14.78
CA GLU A 41 -7.48 16.94 -13.64
C GLU A 41 -9.01 16.94 -13.71
N SER A 42 -9.64 15.76 -13.83
CA SER A 42 -11.10 15.63 -13.77
C SER A 42 -11.54 15.76 -12.31
N LEU A 43 -12.59 16.55 -12.06
CA LEU A 43 -13.11 16.78 -10.71
C LEU A 43 -14.20 15.75 -10.31
N GLY A 44 -14.69 14.93 -11.27
CA GLY A 44 -15.85 14.08 -11.02
C GLY A 44 -17.14 14.85 -10.77
N LEU A 45 -17.15 16.17 -11.04
CA LEU A 45 -18.31 17.06 -10.89
C LEU A 45 -18.95 17.29 -12.25
N TYR A 46 -20.28 17.29 -12.24
CA TYR A 46 -21.07 17.40 -13.48
C TYR A 46 -22.07 18.55 -13.39
N ILE A 47 -22.22 19.30 -14.48
CA ILE A 47 -23.25 20.28 -14.69
C ILE A 47 -24.34 19.63 -15.52
N ILE A 48 -25.57 19.69 -15.06
CA ILE A 48 -26.74 19.13 -15.74
C ILE A 48 -27.46 20.22 -16.58
N PRO A 49 -28.21 19.86 -17.63
CA PRO A 49 -29.08 20.81 -18.33
C PRO A 49 -30.06 21.47 -17.39
N GLU A 50 -30.25 22.78 -17.55
CA GLU A 50 -31.13 23.60 -16.67
C GLU A 50 -32.56 23.59 -17.20
N HIS A 51 -33.36 22.65 -16.74
CA HIS A 51 -34.81 22.57 -17.08
C HIS A 51 -35.69 23.15 -15.95
N SER A 52 -35.16 23.27 -14.72
CA SER A 52 -35.89 23.78 -13.57
C SER A 52 -35.05 24.75 -12.74
N PRO A 53 -35.71 25.61 -11.90
CA PRO A 53 -35.01 26.46 -10.95
C PRO A 53 -34.10 25.67 -9.97
N ILE A 54 -34.46 24.40 -9.66
CA ILE A 54 -33.71 23.52 -8.78
C ILE A 54 -32.39 23.13 -9.44
N ASP A 55 -32.38 22.82 -10.75
CA ASP A 55 -31.19 22.48 -11.51
C ASP A 55 -30.18 23.63 -11.51
N LYS A 56 -30.65 24.87 -11.62
CA LYS A 56 -29.80 26.08 -11.52
C LYS A 56 -29.11 26.17 -10.16
N ILE A 57 -29.86 25.92 -9.08
CA ILE A 57 -29.31 25.95 -7.71
C ILE A 57 -28.25 24.83 -7.56
N GLN A 58 -28.54 23.64 -8.05
CA GLN A 58 -27.61 22.50 -8.00
C GLN A 58 -26.33 22.78 -8.80
N ASN A 59 -26.46 23.28 -10.03
CA ASN A 59 -25.35 23.68 -10.88
C ASN A 59 -24.51 24.80 -10.23
N LYS A 60 -25.14 25.78 -9.58
CA LYS A 60 -24.45 26.83 -8.85
C LYS A 60 -23.60 26.23 -7.70
N LYS A 61 -24.16 25.36 -6.87
CA LYS A 61 -23.43 24.68 -5.80
C LYS A 61 -22.26 23.84 -6.34
N THR A 62 -22.47 23.13 -7.43
CA THR A 62 -21.43 22.33 -8.09
C THR A 62 -20.26 23.20 -8.58
N ARG A 63 -20.56 24.37 -9.16
CA ARG A 63 -19.54 25.35 -9.57
C ARG A 63 -18.79 25.96 -8.39
N GLU A 64 -19.48 26.28 -7.31
CA GLU A 64 -18.86 26.79 -6.08
C GLU A 64 -17.88 25.78 -5.48
N ILE A 65 -18.23 24.49 -5.45
CA ILE A 65 -17.33 23.40 -5.03
C ILE A 65 -16.12 23.32 -5.97
N ALA A 66 -16.33 23.39 -7.28
CA ALA A 66 -15.24 23.33 -8.26
C ALA A 66 -14.27 24.53 -8.15
N GLU A 67 -14.78 25.74 -7.91
CA GLU A 67 -13.95 26.94 -7.69
C GLU A 67 -13.18 26.85 -6.36
N LYS A 68 -13.77 26.28 -5.32
CA LYS A 68 -13.05 26.00 -4.06
C LYS A 68 -11.87 25.06 -4.28
N ILE A 69 -12.09 23.96 -4.98
CA ILE A 69 -11.03 23.01 -5.34
C ILE A 69 -9.94 23.70 -6.19
N LYS A 70 -10.35 24.53 -7.19
CA LYS A 70 -9.41 25.32 -8.00
C LYS A 70 -8.54 26.22 -7.12
N SER A 71 -9.13 26.93 -6.17
CA SER A 71 -8.40 27.84 -5.27
C SER A 71 -7.38 27.08 -4.40
N GLU A 72 -7.77 25.93 -3.87
CA GLU A 72 -6.87 25.04 -3.13
C GLU A 72 -5.70 24.57 -4.01
N ARG A 73 -5.95 24.26 -5.28
CA ARG A 73 -4.89 23.86 -6.23
C ARG A 73 -3.95 25.01 -6.58
N ILE A 74 -4.45 26.23 -6.72
CA ILE A 74 -3.62 27.42 -6.96
C ILE A 74 -2.68 27.64 -5.78
N LEU A 75 -3.19 27.60 -4.55
CA LEU A 75 -2.38 27.74 -3.33
C LEU A 75 -1.31 26.66 -3.24
N ALA A 76 -1.66 25.41 -3.53
CA ALA A 76 -0.73 24.29 -3.52
C ALA A 76 0.39 24.45 -4.56
N ILE A 77 0.09 24.93 -5.77
CA ILE A 77 1.10 25.16 -6.82
C ILE A 77 1.99 26.34 -6.48
N GLN A 78 1.46 27.41 -5.92
CA GLN A 78 2.24 28.58 -5.49
C GLN A 78 3.16 28.26 -4.33
N SER A 79 2.69 27.46 -3.36
CA SER A 79 3.49 27.12 -2.17
C SER A 79 4.59 26.09 -2.45
N TYR A 80 4.37 25.14 -3.37
CA TYR A 80 5.20 23.94 -3.46
C TYR A 80 5.70 23.56 -4.86
N GLY A 81 5.15 24.14 -5.95
CA GLY A 81 5.49 23.80 -7.34
C GLY A 81 4.86 22.49 -7.84
N ILE A 82 5.01 22.21 -9.16
CA ILE A 82 4.31 21.06 -9.81
C ILE A 82 4.82 19.70 -9.33
N SER A 83 6.10 19.56 -8.96
CA SER A 83 6.64 18.28 -8.47
C SER A 83 5.94 17.79 -7.20
N GLN A 84 5.36 18.69 -6.42
CA GLN A 84 4.53 18.34 -5.27
C GLN A 84 3.04 18.20 -5.61
N PHE A 85 2.58 18.67 -6.77
CA PHE A 85 1.21 18.39 -7.21
C PHE A 85 0.95 16.89 -7.38
N GLU A 86 1.93 16.12 -7.82
CA GLU A 86 1.85 14.66 -7.83
C GLU A 86 1.82 14.07 -6.41
N LYS A 87 2.48 14.70 -5.45
CA LYS A 87 2.38 14.32 -4.03
C LYS A 87 0.98 14.61 -3.47
N ILE A 88 0.37 15.76 -3.82
CA ILE A 88 -0.98 16.11 -3.36
C ILE A 88 -2.04 15.15 -3.94
N LYS A 89 -1.87 14.70 -5.18
CA LYS A 89 -2.73 13.66 -5.77
C LYS A 89 -2.58 12.33 -5.02
N LYS A 90 -1.38 12.02 -4.54
CA LYS A 90 -1.10 10.86 -3.68
C LYS A 90 -1.62 11.03 -2.24
N ILE A 91 -1.81 12.26 -1.74
CA ILE A 91 -2.41 12.52 -0.40
C ILE A 91 -3.87 12.02 -0.33
N GLY A 92 -4.58 11.98 -1.47
CA GLY A 92 -5.93 11.39 -1.55
C GLY A 92 -5.97 9.87 -1.75
N ILE A 93 -4.82 9.20 -1.85
CA ILE A 93 -4.76 7.75 -2.09
C ILE A 93 -5.31 6.98 -0.88
N SER A 94 -6.07 5.90 -1.14
CA SER A 94 -6.50 4.99 -0.08
C SER A 94 -5.33 4.17 0.46
N LEU A 95 -5.43 3.70 1.71
CA LEU A 95 -4.42 2.82 2.30
C LEU A 95 -4.19 1.56 1.46
N VAL A 96 -5.27 0.94 0.98
CA VAL A 96 -5.22 -0.27 0.13
C VAL A 96 -4.49 -0.01 -1.17
N GLU A 97 -4.82 1.09 -1.83
CA GLU A 97 -4.20 1.48 -3.11
C GLU A 97 -2.71 1.81 -2.95
N TRP A 98 -2.34 2.45 -1.84
CA TRP A 98 -0.95 2.67 -1.46
C TRP A 98 -0.20 1.36 -1.22
N MET A 99 -0.80 0.42 -0.47
CA MET A 99 -0.18 -0.88 -0.23
C MET A 99 -0.01 -1.69 -1.52
N LYS A 100 -0.94 -1.56 -2.48
CA LYS A 100 -0.81 -2.16 -3.81
C LYS A 100 0.36 -1.56 -4.58
N GLN A 101 0.52 -0.24 -4.58
CA GLN A 101 1.70 0.41 -5.18
C GLN A 101 2.99 -0.05 -4.50
N TYR A 102 2.99 -0.16 -3.16
CA TYR A 102 4.14 -0.68 -2.40
C TYR A 102 4.47 -2.14 -2.74
N GLU A 103 3.48 -2.97 -3.07
CA GLU A 103 3.67 -4.35 -3.56
C GLU A 103 4.39 -4.34 -4.92
N GLU A 104 3.99 -3.43 -5.83
CA GLU A 104 4.46 -3.35 -7.21
C GLU A 104 5.81 -2.61 -7.38
N ASP A 105 6.13 -1.67 -6.50
CA ASP A 105 7.29 -0.75 -6.61
C ASP A 105 8.68 -1.42 -6.51
N ASN A 106 8.76 -2.74 -6.31
CA ASN A 106 10.01 -3.45 -6.12
C ASN A 106 10.07 -4.74 -6.96
N LEU A 107 10.29 -4.58 -8.26
CA LEU A 107 10.37 -5.69 -9.24
C LEU A 107 11.51 -6.68 -8.96
N ASN A 108 12.52 -6.32 -8.14
CA ASN A 108 13.68 -7.15 -7.82
C ASN A 108 13.53 -7.97 -6.52
N LEU A 109 12.34 -7.99 -5.94
CA LEU A 109 12.09 -8.74 -4.71
C LEU A 109 11.84 -10.22 -4.99
N SER A 110 12.16 -11.05 -3.99
CA SER A 110 11.82 -12.46 -4.05
C SER A 110 10.31 -12.68 -4.12
N LYS A 111 9.88 -13.76 -4.79
CA LYS A 111 8.44 -14.12 -4.88
C LYS A 111 7.78 -14.26 -3.50
N SER A 112 8.53 -14.73 -2.49
CA SER A 112 8.06 -14.85 -1.11
C SER A 112 7.79 -13.49 -0.47
N THR A 113 8.64 -12.49 -0.69
CA THR A 113 8.45 -11.13 -0.19
C THR A 113 7.23 -10.47 -0.80
N ILE A 114 7.05 -10.60 -2.13
CA ILE A 114 5.86 -10.07 -2.83
C ILE A 114 4.59 -10.73 -2.29
N ARG A 115 4.60 -12.05 -2.10
CA ARG A 115 3.49 -12.79 -1.51
C ARG A 115 3.13 -12.28 -0.12
N GLY A 116 4.14 -12.06 0.74
CA GLY A 116 3.92 -11.54 2.10
C GLY A 116 3.33 -10.12 2.11
N ARG A 117 3.77 -9.24 1.20
CA ARG A 117 3.19 -7.89 1.04
C ARG A 117 1.74 -7.96 0.59
N ARG A 118 1.43 -8.83 -0.38
CA ARG A 118 0.07 -9.09 -0.86
C ARG A 118 -0.84 -9.60 0.25
N GLU A 119 -0.38 -10.56 1.04
CA GLU A 119 -1.13 -11.07 2.18
C GLU A 119 -1.41 -9.96 3.21
N SER A 120 -0.42 -9.13 3.51
CA SER A 120 -0.59 -7.98 4.41
C SER A 120 -1.65 -7.00 3.89
N ARG A 121 -1.63 -6.65 2.59
CA ARG A 121 -2.66 -5.81 1.97
C ARG A 121 -4.05 -6.43 2.08
N GLN A 122 -4.18 -7.71 1.75
CA GLN A 122 -5.46 -8.42 1.84
C GLN A 122 -6.01 -8.48 3.27
N ARG A 123 -5.14 -8.53 4.29
CA ARG A 123 -5.57 -8.47 5.69
C ARG A 123 -6.03 -7.08 6.10
N VAL A 124 -5.43 -6.05 5.55
CA VAL A 124 -5.90 -4.67 5.72
C VAL A 124 -7.27 -4.49 5.05
N GLU A 125 -7.48 -5.02 3.84
CA GLU A 125 -8.79 -5.02 3.15
C GLU A 125 -9.85 -5.70 4.02
N ASP A 126 -9.61 -6.93 4.52
CA ASP A 126 -10.55 -7.65 5.40
C ASP A 126 -10.91 -6.83 6.65
N TYR A 127 -9.93 -6.16 7.26
CA TYR A 127 -10.16 -5.34 8.44
C TYR A 127 -10.98 -4.10 8.11
N LEU A 128 -10.70 -3.43 7.00
CA LEU A 128 -11.46 -2.26 6.54
C LEU A 128 -12.92 -2.62 6.22
N ASP A 129 -13.16 -3.79 5.63
CA ASP A 129 -14.50 -4.30 5.39
C ASP A 129 -15.22 -4.59 6.71
N LEU A 130 -14.53 -5.19 7.68
CA LEU A 130 -15.07 -5.46 9.02
C LEU A 130 -15.53 -4.18 9.73
N ILE A 131 -14.77 -3.09 9.63
CA ILE A 131 -15.12 -1.80 10.23
C ILE A 131 -16.00 -0.92 9.32
N SER A 132 -16.46 -1.47 8.17
CA SER A 132 -17.29 -0.77 7.16
C SER A 132 -16.67 0.53 6.64
N TYR A 133 -15.35 0.58 6.49
CA TYR A 133 -14.62 1.76 6.01
C TYR A 133 -13.60 1.43 4.89
N PRO A 134 -14.05 0.86 3.74
CA PRO A 134 -13.17 0.35 2.69
C PRO A 134 -12.30 1.43 2.02
N SER A 135 -12.70 2.69 2.08
CA SER A 135 -12.03 3.82 1.41
C SER A 135 -11.17 4.66 2.35
N LEU A 136 -10.62 4.08 3.43
CA LEU A 136 -9.73 4.80 4.35
C LEU A 136 -8.54 5.41 3.59
N ARG A 137 -8.40 6.74 3.65
CA ARG A 137 -7.26 7.42 3.03
C ARG A 137 -5.99 7.18 3.85
N LEU A 138 -4.85 7.10 3.17
CA LEU A 138 -3.55 6.90 3.80
C LEU A 138 -3.23 7.96 4.87
N VAL A 139 -3.66 9.21 4.64
CA VAL A 139 -3.45 10.33 5.59
C VAL A 139 -4.30 10.23 6.86
N ASP A 140 -5.40 9.49 6.81
CA ASP A 140 -6.32 9.30 7.94
C ASP A 140 -5.94 8.08 8.81
N VAL A 141 -4.92 7.33 8.41
CA VAL A 141 -4.38 6.22 9.20
C VAL A 141 -3.77 6.76 10.48
N ASN A 142 -4.36 6.42 11.60
CA ASN A 142 -3.97 6.86 12.94
C ASN A 142 -3.59 5.69 13.86
N GLU A 143 -3.23 5.99 15.08
CA GLU A 143 -2.84 4.99 16.09
C GLU A 143 -4.00 4.05 16.43
N ASP A 144 -5.24 4.56 16.51
CA ASP A 144 -6.42 3.76 16.83
C ASP A 144 -6.70 2.72 15.73
N PHE A 145 -6.56 3.13 14.46
CA PHE A 145 -6.63 2.19 13.34
C PHE A 145 -5.57 1.10 13.45
N CYS A 146 -4.32 1.46 13.69
CA CYS A 146 -3.23 0.51 13.82
C CYS A 146 -3.45 -0.47 14.98
N LYS A 147 -3.89 0.04 16.13
CA LYS A 147 -4.23 -0.77 17.33
C LYS A 147 -5.39 -1.73 17.03
N GLY A 148 -6.47 -1.24 16.43
CA GLY A 148 -7.62 -2.05 16.04
C GLY A 148 -7.22 -3.14 15.04
N PHE A 149 -6.40 -2.82 14.05
CA PHE A 149 -5.88 -3.79 13.07
C PHE A 149 -5.02 -4.88 13.73
N LEU A 150 -4.11 -4.53 14.64
CA LEU A 150 -3.32 -5.52 15.35
C LEU A 150 -4.18 -6.39 16.26
N THR A 151 -5.22 -5.82 16.87
CA THR A 151 -6.20 -6.59 17.67
C THR A 151 -6.98 -7.58 16.77
N TYR A 152 -7.43 -7.14 15.60
CA TYR A 152 -8.05 -8.02 14.60
C TYR A 152 -7.13 -9.19 14.21
N LEU A 153 -5.84 -8.95 13.98
CA LEU A 153 -4.90 -10.01 13.61
C LEU A 153 -4.78 -11.11 14.68
N ARG A 154 -5.05 -10.83 15.96
CA ARG A 154 -5.02 -11.85 17.02
C ARG A 154 -6.12 -12.91 16.88
N THR A 155 -7.21 -12.56 16.20
CA THR A 155 -8.38 -13.44 15.97
C THR A 155 -8.60 -13.78 14.51
N ALA A 156 -7.80 -13.22 13.60
CA ALA A 156 -7.96 -13.39 12.16
C ALA A 156 -7.85 -14.86 11.75
N PRO A 157 -8.76 -15.37 10.90
CA PRO A 157 -8.74 -16.76 10.47
C PRO A 157 -7.56 -17.06 9.56
N ASN A 158 -7.01 -18.26 9.68
CA ASN A 158 -6.00 -18.76 8.75
C ASN A 158 -6.67 -19.21 7.45
N ARG A 159 -6.42 -18.50 6.35
CA ARG A 159 -7.00 -18.78 5.03
C ARG A 159 -6.57 -20.11 4.41
N SER A 160 -5.45 -20.67 4.85
CA SER A 160 -4.94 -21.96 4.36
C SER A 160 -5.61 -23.17 5.02
N CYS A 161 -6.38 -22.98 6.08
CA CYS A 161 -7.03 -24.03 6.84
C CYS A 161 -8.56 -23.91 6.68
N THR A 162 -9.12 -24.56 5.65
CA THR A 162 -10.56 -24.55 5.39
C THR A 162 -11.32 -25.62 6.19
N VAL A 163 -10.68 -26.76 6.48
CA VAL A 163 -11.32 -27.90 7.15
C VAL A 163 -11.36 -27.72 8.68
N ASN A 164 -10.31 -27.14 9.27
CA ASN A 164 -10.26 -26.78 10.70
C ASN A 164 -9.85 -25.33 10.81
N PRO A 165 -10.80 -24.39 10.89
CA PRO A 165 -10.48 -22.97 10.97
C PRO A 165 -9.65 -22.68 12.23
N ARG A 166 -8.42 -22.26 12.01
CA ARG A 166 -7.48 -21.80 13.06
C ARG A 166 -7.20 -20.33 12.84
N THR A 167 -6.81 -19.65 13.90
CA THR A 167 -6.27 -18.30 13.79
C THR A 167 -4.88 -18.33 13.15
N ILE A 168 -4.45 -17.18 12.60
CA ILE A 168 -3.08 -17.04 12.11
C ILE A 168 -2.09 -17.18 13.28
N THR A 169 -0.91 -17.68 12.99
CA THR A 169 0.16 -17.79 13.99
C THR A 169 0.73 -16.42 14.35
N ASN A 170 1.31 -16.30 15.54
CA ASN A 170 1.99 -15.09 15.98
C ASN A 170 3.09 -14.64 14.98
N GLY A 171 3.85 -15.60 14.43
CA GLY A 171 4.88 -15.31 13.42
C GLY A 171 4.29 -14.73 12.13
N ASN A 172 3.12 -15.21 11.67
CA ASN A 172 2.44 -14.65 10.50
C ASN A 172 1.88 -13.25 10.80
N ALA A 173 1.26 -13.05 11.97
CA ALA A 173 0.79 -11.74 12.40
C ALA A 173 1.93 -10.72 12.51
N LEU A 174 3.09 -11.11 13.04
CA LEU A 174 4.31 -10.29 13.08
C LEU A 174 4.80 -9.94 11.67
N HIS A 175 4.78 -10.90 10.75
CA HIS A 175 5.15 -10.65 9.35
C HIS A 175 4.23 -9.63 8.69
N ILE A 176 2.90 -9.76 8.87
CA ILE A 176 1.90 -8.81 8.37
C ILE A 176 2.12 -7.41 8.96
N GLN A 177 2.34 -7.31 10.28
CA GLN A 177 2.69 -6.06 10.95
C GLN A 177 3.95 -5.42 10.35
N THR A 178 4.98 -6.21 10.09
CA THR A 178 6.25 -5.75 9.50
C THR A 178 6.06 -5.23 8.08
N CYS A 179 5.24 -5.88 7.27
CA CYS A 179 4.91 -5.42 5.93
C CYS A 179 4.13 -4.08 5.95
N LEU A 180 3.12 -3.94 6.83
CA LEU A 180 2.39 -2.69 7.02
C LEU A 180 3.34 -1.57 7.49
N ASN A 181 4.20 -1.87 8.47
CA ASN A 181 5.20 -0.92 8.95
C ASN A 181 6.12 -0.44 7.83
N GLY A 182 6.58 -1.34 6.97
CA GLY A 182 7.39 -1.01 5.79
C GLY A 182 6.66 -0.09 4.81
N ALA A 183 5.38 -0.36 4.53
CA ALA A 183 4.55 0.46 3.66
C ALA A 183 4.32 1.87 4.22
N LEU A 184 4.06 1.99 5.53
CA LEU A 184 3.88 3.28 6.21
C LEU A 184 5.20 4.06 6.29
N ASN A 185 6.33 3.42 6.57
CA ASN A 185 7.65 4.06 6.54
C ASN A 185 8.00 4.60 5.14
N LYS A 186 7.67 3.84 4.08
CA LYS A 186 7.83 4.35 2.72
C LYS A 186 6.93 5.55 2.45
N ALA A 187 5.69 5.54 2.94
CA ALA A 187 4.78 6.67 2.84
C ALA A 187 5.33 7.94 3.51
N VAL A 188 5.99 7.80 4.68
CA VAL A 188 6.70 8.91 5.35
C VAL A 188 7.88 9.39 4.50
N LYS A 189 8.71 8.47 3.99
CA LYS A 189 9.84 8.81 3.11
C LYS A 189 9.40 9.53 1.85
N ASP A 190 8.28 9.12 1.26
CA ASP A 190 7.70 9.76 0.07
C ASP A 190 6.95 11.07 0.39
N GLY A 191 6.85 11.44 1.70
CA GLY A 191 6.20 12.66 2.16
C GLY A 191 4.68 12.66 2.03
N LEU A 192 4.05 11.48 2.04
CA LEU A 192 2.59 11.30 1.95
C LEU A 192 1.91 11.42 3.31
N ILE A 193 2.60 10.99 4.36
CA ILE A 193 2.18 11.15 5.76
C ILE A 193 3.35 11.73 6.56
N ALA A 194 3.05 12.48 7.62
CA ALA A 194 4.06 13.15 8.44
C ALA A 194 4.87 12.16 9.30
N ARG A 195 4.22 11.11 9.80
CA ARG A 195 4.82 10.10 10.67
C ARG A 195 4.12 8.76 10.52
N ASN A 196 4.80 7.69 10.88
CA ASN A 196 4.21 6.35 10.90
C ASN A 196 3.48 6.12 12.24
N PRO A 197 2.14 6.00 12.24
CA PRO A 197 1.38 5.87 13.49
C PRO A 197 1.63 4.54 14.20
N LEU A 198 2.03 3.49 13.48
CA LEU A 198 2.33 2.19 14.07
C LEU A 198 3.55 2.23 15.01
N LEU A 199 4.48 3.17 14.79
CA LEU A 199 5.65 3.31 15.67
C LEU A 199 5.29 3.80 17.07
N ASN A 200 4.22 4.58 17.21
CA ASN A 200 3.78 5.17 18.48
C ASN A 200 3.08 4.17 19.40
N LEU A 201 2.66 3.01 18.87
CA LEU A 201 2.05 1.97 19.69
C LEU A 201 3.05 1.42 20.71
N SER A 202 2.55 1.09 21.90
CA SER A 202 3.35 0.45 22.96
C SER A 202 3.83 -0.94 22.52
N SER A 203 4.90 -1.42 23.16
CA SER A 203 5.43 -2.76 22.90
C SER A 203 4.37 -3.86 23.14
N LYS A 204 3.51 -3.69 24.16
CA LYS A 204 2.46 -4.67 24.49
C LYS A 204 1.36 -4.79 23.42
N GLU A 205 1.15 -3.75 22.62
CA GLU A 205 0.17 -3.72 21.54
C GLU A 205 0.69 -4.37 20.26
N LYS A 206 2.00 -4.41 20.08
CA LYS A 206 2.68 -4.98 18.90
C LYS A 206 2.87 -6.49 19.03
N PHE A 207 3.03 -7.14 17.89
CA PHE A 207 3.52 -8.51 17.85
C PHE A 207 5.04 -8.53 17.98
N HIS A 208 5.54 -9.53 18.69
CA HIS A 208 6.96 -9.76 18.90
C HIS A 208 7.33 -11.19 18.48
N PRO A 209 8.60 -11.45 18.12
CA PRO A 209 9.05 -12.80 17.91
C PRO A 209 8.77 -13.64 19.14
N THR A 210 8.22 -14.83 18.93
CA THR A 210 8.10 -15.85 19.98
C THR A 210 9.42 -16.61 20.06
N GLU A 211 9.91 -16.88 21.24
CA GLU A 211 11.01 -17.81 21.40
C GLU A 211 10.57 -19.16 20.83
N SER A 212 11.31 -19.65 19.84
CA SER A 212 11.12 -20.99 19.31
C SER A 212 12.10 -21.92 20.02
N ASN A 213 11.59 -22.98 20.62
CA ASN A 213 12.45 -24.08 21.02
C ASN A 213 13.01 -24.69 19.71
N ILE A 214 14.30 -24.53 19.51
CA ILE A 214 14.98 -25.14 18.37
C ILE A 214 15.18 -26.60 18.76
N GLU A 215 14.39 -27.49 18.16
CA GLU A 215 14.59 -28.93 18.26
C GLU A 215 15.68 -29.33 17.27
N PHE A 216 16.62 -30.12 17.73
CA PHE A 216 17.71 -30.68 16.91
C PHE A 216 17.85 -32.16 17.20
N LEU A 217 18.33 -32.91 16.22
CA LEU A 217 18.65 -34.32 16.41
C LEU A 217 19.97 -34.47 17.16
N THR A 218 19.97 -35.31 18.17
CA THR A 218 21.21 -35.77 18.81
C THR A 218 21.97 -36.69 17.87
N VAL A 219 23.24 -36.92 18.14
CA VAL A 219 24.07 -37.83 17.36
C VAL A 219 23.51 -39.26 17.33
N GLU A 220 22.93 -39.70 18.48
CA GLU A 220 22.30 -41.00 18.62
C GLU A 220 21.02 -41.11 17.79
N GLU A 221 20.23 -40.09 17.74
CA GLU A 221 19.01 -40.02 16.91
C GLU A 221 19.36 -39.96 15.41
N LEU A 222 20.41 -39.24 15.04
CA LEU A 222 20.90 -39.22 13.66
C LEU A 222 21.40 -40.63 13.23
N LYS A 223 22.13 -41.36 14.09
CA LYS A 223 22.52 -42.75 13.82
C LYS A 223 21.29 -43.63 13.59
N LYS A 224 20.28 -43.56 14.47
CA LYS A 224 19.02 -44.29 14.27
C LYS A 224 18.35 -43.94 12.93
N ALA A 225 18.34 -42.64 12.54
CA ALA A 225 17.81 -42.22 11.26
C ALA A 225 18.59 -42.81 10.07
N ILE A 226 19.91 -42.98 10.19
CA ILE A 226 20.74 -43.61 9.18
C ILE A 226 20.38 -45.11 9.02
N ASP A 227 20.14 -45.79 10.11
CA ASP A 227 19.84 -47.23 10.10
C ASP A 227 18.38 -47.55 9.73
N THR A 228 17.47 -46.56 9.82
CA THR A 228 16.04 -46.73 9.53
C THR A 228 15.81 -46.77 8.02
N PRO A 229 15.15 -47.82 7.45
CA PRO A 229 14.79 -47.86 6.04
C PRO A 229 13.88 -46.69 5.64
N ALA A 230 14.09 -46.07 4.49
CA ALA A 230 13.30 -44.98 3.98
C ALA A 230 12.60 -45.36 2.67
N LYS A 231 11.39 -44.84 2.46
CA LYS A 231 10.66 -45.01 1.21
C LYS A 231 11.40 -44.41 0.00
N HIS A 232 12.16 -43.33 0.24
CA HIS A 232 12.94 -42.62 -0.77
C HIS A 232 14.38 -42.46 -0.29
N GLU A 233 15.26 -43.32 -0.70
CA GLU A 233 16.67 -43.39 -0.27
C GLU A 233 17.46 -42.12 -0.63
N ASP A 234 17.18 -41.50 -1.79
CA ASP A 234 17.87 -40.27 -2.18
C ASP A 234 17.48 -39.09 -1.29
N THR A 235 16.21 -39.01 -0.85
CA THR A 235 15.78 -38.01 0.12
C THR A 235 16.47 -38.22 1.46
N LYS A 236 16.62 -39.47 1.91
CA LYS A 236 17.34 -39.80 3.14
C LYS A 236 18.81 -39.40 3.05
N LYS A 237 19.48 -39.72 1.94
CA LYS A 237 20.89 -39.32 1.70
C LYS A 237 21.04 -37.80 1.74
N ALA A 238 20.16 -37.05 1.07
CA ALA A 238 20.15 -35.59 1.09
C ALA A 238 19.93 -35.02 2.50
N PHE A 239 19.04 -35.65 3.27
CA PHE A 239 18.80 -35.26 4.67
C PHE A 239 20.03 -35.49 5.54
N ILE A 240 20.63 -36.67 5.48
CA ILE A 240 21.83 -37.00 6.24
C ILE A 240 22.98 -36.07 5.84
N PHE A 241 23.15 -35.80 4.54
CA PHE A 241 24.15 -34.87 4.04
C PHE A 241 23.94 -33.47 4.62
N ALA A 242 22.70 -32.97 4.65
CA ALA A 242 22.37 -31.68 5.23
C ALA A 242 22.65 -31.64 6.75
N CYS A 243 22.36 -32.73 7.49
CA CYS A 243 22.66 -32.82 8.91
C CYS A 243 24.18 -32.79 9.20
N LEU A 244 24.99 -33.47 8.38
CA LEU A 244 26.44 -33.53 8.56
C LEU A 244 27.17 -32.25 8.13
N THR A 245 26.65 -31.54 7.13
CA THR A 245 27.30 -30.36 6.55
C THR A 245 26.75 -29.05 7.07
N GLY A 246 25.54 -29.04 7.70
CA GLY A 246 24.83 -27.81 8.13
C GLY A 246 24.30 -26.99 6.96
N ILE A 247 24.29 -27.48 5.73
CA ILE A 247 23.82 -26.79 4.53
C ILE A 247 22.30 -26.77 4.53
N ARG A 248 21.71 -25.62 4.14
CA ARG A 248 20.24 -25.45 4.05
C ARG A 248 19.67 -26.35 2.94
N LEU A 249 18.42 -26.80 3.13
CA LEU A 249 17.73 -27.63 2.13
C LEU A 249 17.72 -27.01 0.73
N SER A 250 17.49 -25.69 0.62
CA SER A 250 17.53 -24.96 -0.66
C SER A 250 18.89 -25.12 -1.37
N ASP A 251 19.96 -25.10 -0.60
CA ASP A 251 21.32 -25.19 -1.13
C ASP A 251 21.69 -26.63 -1.50
N VAL A 252 21.19 -27.60 -0.71
CA VAL A 252 21.30 -29.04 -1.06
C VAL A 252 20.61 -29.33 -2.39
N ILE A 253 19.40 -28.81 -2.61
CA ILE A 253 18.65 -28.98 -3.87
C ILE A 253 19.38 -28.32 -5.06
N ALA A 254 20.05 -27.19 -4.81
CA ALA A 254 20.81 -26.46 -5.84
C ALA A 254 22.26 -26.91 -6.00
N LEU A 255 22.69 -27.93 -5.24
CA LEU A 255 24.07 -28.43 -5.26
C LEU A 255 24.35 -29.19 -6.57
N THR A 256 25.48 -28.89 -7.18
CA THR A 256 26.00 -29.58 -8.37
C THR A 256 27.46 -29.93 -8.14
N TRP A 257 27.94 -30.96 -8.81
CA TRP A 257 29.34 -31.39 -8.72
C TRP A 257 30.35 -30.26 -8.95
N ARG A 258 30.03 -29.33 -9.85
CA ARG A 258 30.86 -28.14 -10.13
C ARG A 258 31.01 -27.18 -8.94
N LYS A 259 30.18 -27.30 -7.89
CA LYS A 259 30.21 -26.45 -6.69
C LYS A 259 30.86 -27.15 -5.48
N ILE A 260 31.38 -28.35 -5.67
CA ILE A 260 32.01 -29.18 -4.61
C ILE A 260 33.53 -29.15 -4.72
N GLU A 261 34.05 -28.55 -5.78
CA GLU A 261 35.49 -28.22 -5.89
C GLU A 261 35.77 -26.98 -5.03
#